data_253a8f299852c905b1b2708ef345e77d
#
_entry.id   253a8f299852c905b1b2708ef345e77d
#
_cell.length_a   1.000
_cell.length_b   1.000
_cell.length_c   1.000
_cell.angle_alpha   90.00
_cell.angle_beta   90.00
_cell.angle_gamma   90.00
#
_symmetry.space_group_name_H-M   'P 1'
#
loop_
_entity.id
_entity.type
_entity.pdbx_description
1 polymer ?
#
loop_
_entity_poly.entity_id
_entity_poly.type
_entity_poly.pdbx_seq_one_letter_code
_entity_poly.pdbx_strand_id
1 'polypeptide(L)'
;MNGYESLKSNMNFQNVYKNGVSYANKYLVMYVLENRTDNLRLGISVSKKVGNSIVRHRLTRLIRESVRLNSGSILKGYDIVIIARANLKGKNYADTESALLHLLRLHNCLLYTSDAADD
;
A
#
# COMPACT_ATOMS: atom_id res chain seq x y z
N MET A 1 4.91 -2.01 17.98
CA MET A 1 5.58 -1.55 16.79
C MET A 1 4.82 -1.97 15.56
N ASN A 2 4.75 -1.12 14.56
CA ASN A 2 3.90 -1.42 13.42
C ASN A 2 4.55 -2.27 12.35
N GLY A 3 5.86 -2.47 12.41
CA GLY A 3 6.57 -3.18 11.36
C GLY A 3 6.88 -2.32 10.15
N TYR A 4 6.57 -1.04 10.18
CA TYR A 4 6.89 -0.11 9.09
C TYR A 4 6.98 1.30 9.66
N GLU A 5 7.61 2.18 8.88
CA GLU A 5 7.67 3.60 9.17
C GLU A 5 6.74 4.35 8.23
N SER A 6 6.29 5.52 8.63
CA SER A 6 5.43 6.33 7.78
C SER A 6 6.26 7.31 6.96
N LEU A 7 5.92 7.42 5.68
CA LEU A 7 6.42 8.53 4.86
C LEU A 7 5.67 9.78 5.29
N LYS A 8 6.40 10.85 5.59
CA LYS A 8 5.79 12.02 6.22
C LYS A 8 5.83 13.28 5.38
N SER A 9 6.82 13.42 4.51
CA SER A 9 6.94 14.67 3.79
C SER A 9 6.39 14.54 2.38
N ASN A 10 5.94 15.65 1.84
CA ASN A 10 5.50 15.70 0.46
C ASN A 10 6.65 15.33 -0.48
N MET A 11 7.87 15.70 -0.12
CA MET A 11 9.03 15.38 -0.92
C MET A 11 9.24 13.87 -1.03
N ASN A 12 9.02 13.14 0.07
CA ASN A 12 9.14 11.69 0.05
C ASN A 12 8.09 11.05 -0.85
N PHE A 13 6.87 11.54 -0.81
CA PHE A 13 5.82 11.05 -1.70
C PHE A 13 6.17 11.31 -3.17
N GLN A 14 6.62 12.53 -3.46
CA GLN A 14 6.97 12.91 -4.84
C GLN A 14 8.13 12.08 -5.37
N ASN A 15 9.10 11.77 -4.53
CA ASN A 15 10.21 10.93 -4.92
C ASN A 15 9.73 9.54 -5.36
N VAL A 16 8.79 8.97 -4.62
CA VAL A 16 8.26 7.64 -4.94
C VAL A 16 7.45 7.71 -6.24
N TYR A 17 6.63 8.75 -6.41
CA TYR A 17 5.85 8.89 -7.64
C TYR A 17 6.74 9.03 -8.85
N LYS A 18 7.83 9.79 -8.72
CA LYS A 18 8.68 10.10 -9.84
C LYS A 18 9.59 8.93 -10.23
N ASN A 19 10.08 8.21 -9.25
CA ASN A 19 11.14 7.22 -9.48
C ASN A 19 10.70 5.78 -9.25
N GLY A 20 9.53 5.56 -8.70
CA GLY A 20 9.05 4.21 -8.40
C GLY A 20 8.33 3.57 -9.56
N VAL A 21 8.07 2.28 -9.40
CA VAL A 21 7.26 1.50 -10.34
C VAL A 21 5.85 1.42 -9.79
N SER A 22 4.84 1.55 -10.64
CA SER A 22 3.45 1.49 -10.18
C SER A 22 2.68 0.38 -10.87
N TYR A 23 1.80 -0.24 -10.11
CA TYR A 23 0.77 -1.14 -10.62
C TYR A 23 -0.55 -0.74 -9.97
N ALA A 24 -1.63 -1.11 -10.60
CA ALA A 24 -2.96 -0.77 -10.12
C ALA A 24 -3.91 -1.95 -10.29
N ASN A 25 -4.91 -1.99 -9.43
CA ASN A 25 -6.07 -2.85 -9.63
C ASN A 25 -7.32 -1.99 -9.44
N LYS A 26 -8.47 -2.62 -9.28
CA LYS A 26 -9.70 -1.81 -9.25
C LYS A 26 -9.87 -1.00 -7.97
N TYR A 27 -9.16 -1.35 -6.89
CA TYR A 27 -9.33 -0.65 -5.61
C TYR A 27 -8.15 0.24 -5.22
N LEU A 28 -6.94 -0.10 -5.66
CA LEU A 28 -5.73 0.58 -5.20
C LEU A 28 -4.76 0.82 -6.34
N VAL A 29 -3.95 1.84 -6.19
CA VAL A 29 -2.73 2.04 -6.99
C VAL A 29 -1.56 1.94 -6.01
N MET A 30 -0.51 1.23 -6.37
CA MET A 30 0.65 1.08 -5.50
C MET A 30 1.92 1.44 -6.25
N TYR A 31 2.69 2.39 -5.68
CA TYR A 31 4.01 2.75 -6.16
C TYR A 31 5.04 2.15 -5.22
N VAL A 32 6.10 1.57 -5.76
CA VAL A 32 7.15 0.97 -4.96
C VAL A 32 8.50 1.45 -5.46
N LEU A 33 9.34 1.88 -4.52
CA LEU A 33 10.69 2.35 -4.82
C LEU A 33 11.65 1.78 -3.79
N GLU A 34 12.74 1.20 -4.24
CA GLU A 34 13.78 0.70 -3.34
C GLU A 34 14.41 1.87 -2.59
N ASN A 35 14.57 1.75 -1.28
CA ASN A 35 15.05 2.87 -0.46
C ASN A 35 16.44 2.65 0.13
N ARG A 36 17.06 1.49 -0.13
CA ARG A 36 18.42 1.18 0.31
C ARG A 36 18.60 1.23 1.82
N THR A 37 17.55 0.95 2.55
CA THR A 37 17.61 0.81 4.00
C THR A 37 17.04 -0.55 4.37
N ASP A 38 17.02 -0.87 5.65
CA ASP A 38 16.40 -2.10 6.12
C ASP A 38 14.98 -1.87 6.58
N ASN A 39 14.41 -0.73 6.24
CA ASN A 39 13.09 -0.35 6.71
C ASN A 39 12.06 -0.40 5.59
N LEU A 40 10.84 -0.73 5.96
CA LEU A 40 9.67 -0.57 5.11
C LEU A 40 9.04 0.77 5.46
N ARG A 41 8.88 1.65 4.48
CA ARG A 41 8.25 2.95 4.70
C ARG A 41 6.99 3.04 3.88
N LEU A 42 5.91 3.52 4.51
CA LEU A 42 4.58 3.49 3.91
C LEU A 42 3.96 4.88 3.88
N GLY A 43 3.44 5.25 2.71
CA GLY A 43 2.59 6.43 2.57
C GLY A 43 1.23 6.00 2.04
N ILE A 44 0.17 6.64 2.52
CA ILE A 44 -1.18 6.36 2.07
C ILE A 44 -1.82 7.67 1.65
N SER A 45 -2.45 7.66 0.49
CA SER A 45 -3.12 8.84 -0.04
C SER A 45 -4.55 8.50 -0.43
N VAL A 46 -5.51 9.23 0.14
CA VAL A 46 -6.92 9.11 -0.21
C VAL A 46 -7.41 10.52 -0.54
N SER A 47 -7.68 10.77 -1.81
CA SER A 47 -8.04 12.12 -2.26
C SER A 47 -9.48 12.45 -1.94
N LYS A 48 -9.78 13.76 -1.99
CA LYS A 48 -11.14 14.26 -1.77
C LYS A 48 -12.14 13.71 -2.79
N LYS A 49 -11.66 13.27 -3.94
CA LYS A 49 -12.54 12.69 -4.97
C LYS A 49 -13.16 11.37 -4.53
N VAL A 50 -12.55 10.68 -3.58
CA VAL A 50 -13.06 9.40 -3.11
C VAL A 50 -14.22 9.60 -2.16
N GLY A 51 -14.19 10.63 -1.35
CA GLY A 51 -15.27 10.89 -0.41
C GLY A 51 -14.92 11.99 0.57
N ASN A 52 -15.83 12.24 1.51
CA ASN A 52 -15.61 13.24 2.54
C ASN A 52 -14.57 12.76 3.56
N SER A 53 -14.30 13.59 4.57
CA SER A 53 -13.24 13.29 5.53
C SER A 53 -13.50 12.02 6.30
N ILE A 54 -14.75 11.71 6.61
CA ILE A 54 -15.09 10.49 7.34
C ILE A 54 -14.75 9.25 6.49
N VAL A 55 -15.16 9.29 5.22
CA VAL A 55 -14.87 8.20 4.28
C VAL A 55 -13.37 8.04 4.10
N ARG A 56 -12.67 9.14 3.86
CA ARG A 56 -11.23 9.08 3.64
C ARG A 56 -10.49 8.54 4.85
N HIS A 57 -10.90 8.94 6.04
CA HIS A 57 -10.28 8.47 7.26
C HIS A 57 -10.49 6.96 7.43
N ARG A 58 -11.71 6.50 7.16
CA ARG A 58 -12.02 5.07 7.24
C ARG A 58 -11.16 4.25 6.28
N LEU A 59 -11.04 4.70 5.04
CA LEU A 59 -10.26 3.98 4.03
C LEU A 59 -8.78 3.96 4.36
N THR A 60 -8.27 5.08 4.87
CA THR A 60 -6.87 5.14 5.32
C THR A 60 -6.62 4.12 6.42
N ARG A 61 -7.56 3.99 7.35
CA ARG A 61 -7.42 3.02 8.44
C ARG A 61 -7.45 1.58 7.93
N LEU A 62 -8.33 1.28 6.98
CA LEU A 62 -8.40 -0.07 6.40
C LEU A 62 -7.08 -0.43 5.71
N ILE A 63 -6.53 0.50 4.94
CA ILE A 63 -5.26 0.26 4.24
C ILE A 63 -4.13 0.08 5.26
N ARG A 64 -4.06 0.99 6.23
CA ARG A 64 -3.01 0.93 7.26
C ARG A 64 -3.07 -0.38 8.03
N GLU A 65 -4.26 -0.81 8.38
CA GLU A 65 -4.43 -2.05 9.13
C GLU A 65 -4.01 -3.27 8.31
N SER A 66 -4.34 -3.28 7.01
CA SER A 66 -3.95 -4.40 6.16
C SER A 66 -2.43 -4.48 6.01
N VAL A 67 -1.76 -3.34 5.92
CA VAL A 67 -0.29 -3.33 5.88
C VAL A 67 0.27 -3.79 7.22
N ARG A 68 -0.27 -3.28 8.32
CA ARG A 68 0.22 -3.65 9.65
C ARG A 68 0.12 -5.15 9.90
N LEU A 69 -1.03 -5.73 9.57
CA LEU A 69 -1.25 -7.15 9.82
C LEU A 69 -0.40 -8.05 8.91
N ASN A 70 0.04 -7.54 7.77
CA ASN A 70 0.83 -8.30 6.81
C ASN A 70 2.30 -7.87 6.78
N SER A 71 2.71 -6.95 7.67
CA SER A 71 4.04 -6.36 7.58
C SER A 71 5.16 -7.40 7.70
N GLY A 72 4.93 -8.46 8.45
CA GLY A 72 5.92 -9.52 8.58
C GLY A 72 6.18 -10.28 7.29
N SER A 73 5.28 -10.20 6.33
CA SER A 73 5.42 -10.86 5.04
C SER A 73 5.86 -9.91 3.93
N ILE A 74 6.01 -8.63 4.22
CA ILE A 74 6.40 -7.64 3.22
C ILE A 74 7.91 -7.43 3.30
N LEU A 75 8.57 -7.44 2.16
CA LEU A 75 10.02 -7.23 2.11
C LEU A 75 10.37 -5.84 2.61
N LYS A 76 11.46 -5.75 3.35
CA LYS A 76 11.99 -4.47 3.82
C LYS A 76 12.83 -3.82 2.72
N GLY A 77 13.14 -2.55 2.92
CA GLY A 77 14.00 -1.85 1.97
C GLY A 77 13.24 -1.15 0.86
N TYR A 78 11.96 -0.93 1.05
CA TYR A 78 11.12 -0.27 0.04
C TYR A 78 10.31 0.86 0.64
N ASP A 79 10.12 1.91 -0.17
CA ASP A 79 9.12 2.93 0.08
C ASP A 79 7.90 2.55 -0.75
N ILE A 80 6.76 2.46 -0.11
CA ILE A 80 5.52 2.07 -0.77
C ILE A 80 4.49 3.17 -0.56
N VAL A 81 3.93 3.67 -1.65
CA VAL A 81 2.81 4.62 -1.58
C VAL A 81 1.58 3.95 -2.14
N ILE A 82 0.53 3.93 -1.36
CA ILE A 82 -0.75 3.32 -1.73
C ILE A 82 -1.78 4.42 -1.88
N ILE A 83 -2.43 4.44 -3.04
CA ILE A 83 -3.47 5.41 -3.35
C ILE A 83 -4.80 4.67 -3.43
N ALA A 84 -5.78 5.12 -2.68
CA ALA A 84 -7.11 4.53 -2.74
C ALA A 84 -7.84 5.03 -3.98
N ARG A 85 -8.45 4.12 -4.72
CA ARG A 85 -9.30 4.48 -5.85
C ARG A 85 -10.74 4.61 -5.38
N ALA A 86 -11.56 5.33 -6.15
CA ALA A 86 -12.95 5.58 -5.79
C ALA A 86 -13.72 4.27 -5.54
N ASN A 87 -13.37 3.22 -6.25
CA ASN A 87 -14.06 1.93 -6.10
C ASN A 87 -13.87 1.29 -4.73
N LEU A 88 -12.89 1.76 -3.95
CA LEU A 88 -12.70 1.21 -2.60
C LEU A 88 -13.76 1.70 -1.63
N LYS A 89 -14.42 2.81 -1.93
CA LYS A 89 -15.47 3.34 -1.08
C LYS A 89 -16.53 2.27 -0.84
N GLY A 90 -16.90 2.06 0.40
CA GLY A 90 -17.92 1.07 0.74
C GLY A 90 -17.43 -0.36 0.86
N LYS A 91 -16.16 -0.61 0.59
CA LYS A 91 -15.61 -1.96 0.69
C LYS A 91 -15.13 -2.25 2.11
N ASN A 92 -14.94 -3.52 2.42
CA ASN A 92 -14.56 -3.93 3.76
C ASN A 92 -13.07 -4.25 3.84
N TYR A 93 -12.64 -4.69 5.01
CA TYR A 93 -11.23 -5.02 5.24
C TYR A 93 -10.76 -6.14 4.31
N ALA A 94 -11.56 -7.19 4.14
CA ALA A 94 -11.15 -8.31 3.31
C ALA A 94 -10.90 -7.90 1.86
N ASP A 95 -11.73 -7.02 1.32
CA ASP A 95 -11.54 -6.51 -0.04
C ASP A 95 -10.27 -5.68 -0.12
N THR A 96 -10.01 -4.88 0.90
CA THR A 96 -8.82 -4.02 0.94
C THR A 96 -7.56 -4.87 1.03
N GLU A 97 -7.55 -5.86 1.90
CA GLU A 97 -6.39 -6.72 2.07
C GLU A 97 -6.11 -7.52 0.80
N SER A 98 -7.15 -8.06 0.18
CA SER A 98 -6.99 -8.82 -1.06
C SER A 98 -6.36 -7.96 -2.15
N ALA A 99 -6.81 -6.71 -2.29
CA ALA A 99 -6.26 -5.79 -3.27
C ALA A 99 -4.80 -5.43 -2.96
N LEU A 100 -4.49 -5.23 -1.68
CA LEU A 100 -3.13 -4.94 -1.25
C LEU A 100 -2.18 -6.09 -1.58
N LEU A 101 -2.55 -7.30 -1.20
CA LEU A 101 -1.70 -8.46 -1.43
C LEU A 101 -1.49 -8.74 -2.90
N HIS A 102 -2.52 -8.53 -3.72
CA HIS A 102 -2.40 -8.67 -5.15
C HIS A 102 -1.31 -7.74 -5.72
N LEU A 103 -1.33 -6.46 -5.32
CA LEU A 103 -0.33 -5.52 -5.80
C LEU A 103 1.07 -5.82 -5.25
N LEU A 104 1.16 -6.26 -4.01
CA LEU A 104 2.45 -6.64 -3.45
C LEU A 104 3.05 -7.82 -4.22
N ARG A 105 2.23 -8.77 -4.64
CA ARG A 105 2.71 -9.87 -5.48
C ARG A 105 3.20 -9.38 -6.83
N LEU A 106 2.48 -8.46 -7.45
CA LEU A 106 2.91 -7.91 -8.73
C LEU A 106 4.25 -7.18 -8.64
N HIS A 107 4.51 -6.56 -7.49
CA HIS A 107 5.79 -5.88 -7.25
C HIS A 107 6.89 -6.81 -6.74
N ASN A 108 6.57 -8.07 -6.51
CA ASN A 108 7.51 -9.04 -5.90
C ASN A 108 8.01 -8.58 -4.54
N CYS A 109 7.12 -8.00 -3.74
CA CYS A 109 7.44 -7.49 -2.43
C CYS A 109 7.00 -8.38 -1.27
N LEU A 110 6.48 -9.56 -1.54
CA LEU A 110 6.12 -10.51 -0.49
C LEU A 110 7.24 -11.52 -0.29
N LEU A 111 7.44 -11.88 0.97
CA LEU A 111 8.47 -12.85 1.33
C LEU A 111 8.19 -14.22 0.73
N TYR A 112 6.91 -14.63 0.71
CA TYR A 112 6.55 -15.79 0.00
C TYR A 112 5.62 -15.44 -1.05
N THR A 113 5.79 -16.06 -2.20
CA THR A 113 4.80 -15.94 -3.15
C THR A 113 4.25 -17.25 -3.14
N SER A 114 3.59 -17.63 -2.47
CA SER A 114 3.13 -18.89 -2.56
C SER A 114 2.61 -19.21 -3.84
N ASP A 115 3.16 -19.13 -4.34
CA ASP A 115 2.88 -19.50 -5.38
C ASP A 115 2.26 -20.38 -5.62
N ALA A 116 2.57 -20.65 -4.97
CA ALA A 116 2.10 -21.65 -5.10
C ALA A 116 0.85 -21.61 -5.38
N ALA A 117 0.47 -21.20 -4.85
CA ALA A 117 -0.70 -21.21 -5.02
C ALA A 117 -1.11 -20.79 -6.24
N ASP A 118 -0.67 -20.45 -6.64
CA ASP A 118 -1.15 -20.01 -7.61
C ASP A 118 -1.43 -20.68 -8.53
N ASP A 119 -1.33 -21.22 -8.38
CA ASP A 119 -1.61 -21.83 -9.22
C ASP A 119 -2.39 -22.23 -9.34
#